data_e33f9df30b248ef0b24650d43bf1c664
#
_entry.id   e33f9df30b248ef0b24650d43bf1c664
#
_cell.length_a   1.000
_cell.length_b   1.000
_cell.length_c   1.000
_cell.angle_alpha   90.00
_cell.angle_beta   90.00
_cell.angle_gamma   90.00
#
_symmetry.space_group_name_H-M   'P 1'
#
loop_
_entity.id
_entity.type
_entity.pdbx_description
1 polymer ?
#
loop_
_entity_poly.entity_id
_entity_poly.type
_entity_poly.pdbx_seq_one_letter_code
_entity_poly.pdbx_strand_id
1 'polypeptide(L)'
;MICTKCNTGTLDTDHKAGDACPSCGAPLTPETDTFDTWFSSGQWPLLALGYPEKRDLGFYPTDVMETGRDLIFRWIPRMVIFGLYLTDEVPFRTVYLHGMVNDKHGKKMSKSKGNVVSPIDLTSKYSADALRIALVIGNTPGNDLSLAEDKIKGYKHFCNKIWNATRFVLANAGDTTLETPKPAFTPRDEEILKEFNVAITSITAHYENFRFHLAGEELYHYFWKTFADIIIEEMKPRLAINAKHRGADAEVHGSDRQAAEWLLLHILATAIKMLHPFIPFVTEELWDMLPRNKKTLLIIESWPTSL
;
A
#
# COMPACT_ATOMS: atom_id res chain seq x y z
N MET A 1 -34.01 -27.79 -11.19
CA MET A 1 -35.38 -28.21 -11.40
C MET A 1 -36.17 -28.15 -10.12
N ILE A 2 -37.43 -27.83 -10.16
CA ILE A 2 -38.31 -27.77 -8.99
C ILE A 2 -39.58 -28.58 -9.25
N CYS A 3 -40.08 -29.27 -8.20
CA CYS A 3 -41.37 -29.91 -8.22
C CYS A 3 -42.43 -28.97 -7.64
N THR A 4 -43.35 -28.49 -8.47
CA THR A 4 -44.44 -27.58 -8.04
C THR A 4 -45.48 -28.25 -7.13
N LYS A 5 -45.51 -29.61 -7.04
CA LYS A 5 -46.44 -30.37 -6.19
C LYS A 5 -45.91 -30.51 -4.75
N CYS A 6 -44.61 -30.82 -4.53
CA CYS A 6 -44.06 -31.06 -3.22
C CYS A 6 -42.92 -30.12 -2.86
N ASN A 7 -42.60 -29.15 -3.70
CA ASN A 7 -41.54 -28.14 -3.55
C ASN A 7 -40.13 -28.74 -3.39
N THR A 8 -39.89 -29.94 -3.91
CA THR A 8 -38.54 -30.57 -3.90
C THR A 8 -37.72 -29.96 -5.03
N GLY A 9 -36.55 -29.43 -4.68
CA GLY A 9 -35.53 -28.97 -5.65
C GLY A 9 -34.58 -30.11 -6.03
N THR A 10 -34.14 -30.14 -7.28
CA THR A 10 -33.10 -31.06 -7.79
C THR A 10 -32.13 -30.30 -8.68
N LEU A 11 -30.89 -30.79 -8.79
CA LEU A 11 -29.90 -30.21 -9.70
C LEU A 11 -30.25 -30.54 -11.15
N ASP A 12 -29.97 -29.63 -12.08
CA ASP A 12 -30.18 -29.81 -13.51
C ASP A 12 -29.16 -30.73 -14.16
N THR A 13 -28.04 -31.01 -13.46
CA THR A 13 -27.07 -32.06 -13.82
C THR A 13 -27.68 -33.45 -13.77
N ASP A 14 -28.60 -33.69 -12.82
CA ASP A 14 -29.18 -34.99 -12.50
C ASP A 14 -30.56 -35.21 -13.08
N HIS A 15 -31.30 -34.16 -13.35
CA HIS A 15 -32.68 -34.18 -13.83
C HIS A 15 -32.97 -33.10 -14.87
N LYS A 16 -33.87 -33.43 -15.81
CA LYS A 16 -34.34 -32.53 -16.88
C LYS A 16 -35.81 -32.13 -16.64
N ALA A 17 -36.21 -31.10 -17.37
CA ALA A 17 -37.61 -30.69 -17.39
C ALA A 17 -38.50 -31.87 -17.86
N GLY A 18 -39.56 -32.16 -17.11
CA GLY A 18 -40.44 -33.29 -17.39
C GLY A 18 -40.07 -34.60 -16.70
N ASP A 19 -38.89 -34.76 -16.14
CA ASP A 19 -38.52 -35.93 -15.35
C ASP A 19 -39.38 -36.06 -14.11
N ALA A 20 -39.54 -37.30 -13.63
CA ALA A 20 -40.32 -37.55 -12.41
C ALA A 20 -39.58 -37.06 -11.17
N CYS A 21 -40.28 -36.32 -10.32
CA CYS A 21 -39.76 -35.87 -9.02
C CYS A 21 -39.38 -37.09 -8.15
N PRO A 22 -38.18 -37.14 -7.57
CA PRO A 22 -37.76 -38.27 -6.76
C PRO A 22 -38.59 -38.44 -5.48
N SER A 23 -39.27 -37.38 -5.01
CA SER A 23 -40.07 -37.41 -3.78
C SER A 23 -41.55 -37.77 -4.00
N CYS A 24 -42.14 -37.40 -5.13
CA CYS A 24 -43.62 -37.58 -5.31
C CYS A 24 -44.04 -38.01 -6.73
N GLY A 25 -43.09 -38.23 -7.65
CA GLY A 25 -43.34 -38.70 -9.00
C GLY A 25 -44.00 -37.67 -9.96
N ALA A 26 -44.28 -36.45 -9.50
CA ALA A 26 -44.84 -35.41 -10.38
C ALA A 26 -43.75 -34.86 -11.30
N PRO A 27 -44.08 -34.29 -12.50
CA PRO A 27 -43.08 -33.77 -13.42
C PRO A 27 -42.34 -32.58 -12.82
N LEU A 28 -41.04 -32.54 -13.01
CA LEU A 28 -40.18 -31.44 -12.65
C LEU A 28 -40.24 -30.31 -13.68
N THR A 29 -40.20 -29.10 -13.21
CA THR A 29 -40.13 -27.87 -14.03
C THR A 29 -38.86 -27.13 -13.78
N PRO A 30 -38.32 -26.37 -14.76
CA PRO A 30 -37.18 -25.52 -14.50
C PRO A 30 -37.51 -24.45 -13.44
N GLU A 31 -36.60 -24.28 -12.47
CA GLU A 31 -36.65 -23.10 -11.62
C GLU A 31 -36.16 -21.89 -12.45
N THR A 32 -36.91 -20.83 -12.46
CA THR A 32 -36.63 -19.61 -13.24
C THR A 32 -36.12 -18.47 -12.41
N ASP A 33 -36.17 -18.60 -11.09
CA ASP A 33 -35.60 -17.60 -10.19
C ASP A 33 -34.07 -17.63 -10.25
N THR A 34 -33.46 -16.47 -10.15
CA THR A 34 -32.02 -16.32 -10.09
C THR A 34 -31.58 -16.06 -8.67
N PHE A 35 -30.39 -16.55 -8.32
CA PHE A 35 -29.82 -16.21 -7.05
C PHE A 35 -29.49 -14.72 -6.96
N ASP A 36 -29.63 -14.16 -5.76
CA ASP A 36 -29.16 -12.81 -5.44
C ASP A 36 -27.65 -12.72 -5.71
N THR A 37 -27.21 -11.59 -6.25
CA THR A 37 -25.78 -11.27 -6.45
C THR A 37 -24.95 -11.52 -5.18
N TRP A 38 -25.51 -11.26 -4.01
CA TRP A 38 -24.84 -11.49 -2.73
C TRP A 38 -24.57 -12.96 -2.44
N PHE A 39 -25.30 -13.89 -3.02
CA PHE A 39 -25.04 -15.32 -2.91
C PHE A 39 -23.66 -15.67 -3.49
N SER A 40 -23.39 -15.25 -4.70
CA SER A 40 -22.10 -15.46 -5.35
C SER A 40 -20.99 -14.66 -4.68
N SER A 41 -21.27 -13.39 -4.32
CA SER A 41 -20.30 -12.52 -3.64
C SER A 41 -19.88 -13.05 -2.28
N GLY A 42 -20.79 -13.70 -1.54
CA GLY A 42 -20.49 -14.31 -0.24
C GLY A 42 -19.53 -15.50 -0.30
N GLN A 43 -19.40 -16.12 -1.48
CA GLN A 43 -18.50 -17.26 -1.71
C GLN A 43 -17.12 -16.84 -2.25
N TRP A 44 -16.89 -15.55 -2.48
CA TRP A 44 -15.71 -15.01 -3.12
C TRP A 44 -14.37 -15.53 -2.55
N PRO A 45 -14.13 -15.57 -1.20
CA PRO A 45 -12.87 -16.05 -0.65
C PRO A 45 -12.53 -17.49 -0.99
N LEU A 46 -13.55 -18.31 -1.29
CA LEU A 46 -13.39 -19.72 -1.64
C LEU A 46 -13.28 -19.92 -3.16
N LEU A 47 -14.23 -19.32 -3.91
CA LEU A 47 -14.28 -19.52 -5.36
C LEU A 47 -13.08 -18.91 -6.07
N ALA A 48 -12.53 -17.78 -5.58
CA ALA A 48 -11.33 -17.17 -6.12
C ALA A 48 -10.10 -18.07 -5.99
N LEU A 49 -10.08 -18.98 -5.02
CA LEU A 49 -9.03 -19.99 -4.81
C LEU A 49 -9.34 -21.34 -5.45
N GLY A 50 -10.41 -21.42 -6.27
CA GLY A 50 -10.77 -22.62 -7.03
C GLY A 50 -11.45 -23.73 -6.20
N TYR A 51 -12.08 -23.37 -5.09
CA TYR A 51 -12.89 -24.34 -4.32
C TYR A 51 -14.11 -24.81 -5.16
N PRO A 52 -14.51 -26.11 -5.10
CA PRO A 52 -13.92 -27.18 -4.29
C PRO A 52 -12.78 -27.96 -4.98
N GLU A 53 -12.60 -27.83 -6.32
CA GLU A 53 -11.69 -28.72 -7.08
C GLU A 53 -10.20 -28.39 -6.90
N LYS A 54 -9.88 -27.11 -6.80
CA LYS A 54 -8.50 -26.61 -6.63
C LYS A 54 -8.45 -25.68 -5.45
N ARG A 55 -8.23 -26.21 -4.29
CA ARG A 55 -8.08 -25.42 -3.09
C ARG A 55 -6.61 -25.11 -2.84
N ASP A 56 -6.18 -23.85 -3.06
CA ASP A 56 -4.90 -23.39 -2.57
C ASP A 56 -5.03 -22.99 -1.10
N LEU A 57 -4.75 -23.91 -0.21
CA LEU A 57 -4.84 -23.72 1.24
C LEU A 57 -3.81 -22.74 1.79
N GLY A 58 -2.77 -22.40 1.02
CA GLY A 58 -1.75 -21.43 1.43
C GLY A 58 -2.29 -20.01 1.57
N PHE A 59 -3.42 -19.70 0.92
CA PHE A 59 -4.04 -18.36 0.94
C PHE A 59 -5.39 -18.31 1.66
N TYR A 60 -5.83 -19.41 2.27
CA TYR A 60 -7.07 -19.48 3.04
C TYR A 60 -6.82 -20.05 4.44
N PRO A 61 -7.31 -19.37 5.50
CA PRO A 61 -7.97 -18.07 5.50
C PRO A 61 -7.02 -16.94 5.12
N THR A 62 -7.55 -15.88 4.46
CA THR A 62 -6.76 -14.69 4.13
C THR A 62 -6.44 -13.86 5.38
N ASP A 63 -5.35 -13.08 5.35
CA ASP A 63 -4.97 -12.30 6.53
C ASP A 63 -5.87 -11.08 6.73
N VAL A 64 -6.13 -10.33 5.65
CA VAL A 64 -6.90 -9.09 5.73
C VAL A 64 -7.93 -9.02 4.61
N MET A 65 -9.16 -8.72 4.98
CA MET A 65 -10.25 -8.33 4.07
C MET A 65 -10.44 -6.82 4.15
N GLU A 66 -10.17 -6.12 3.06
CA GLU A 66 -10.35 -4.68 2.96
C GLU A 66 -11.63 -4.36 2.21
N THR A 67 -12.48 -3.47 2.75
CA THR A 67 -13.73 -3.06 2.08
C THR A 67 -14.32 -1.78 2.66
N GLY A 68 -15.35 -1.22 1.96
CA GLY A 68 -16.10 -0.08 2.46
C GLY A 68 -16.89 -0.40 3.74
N ARG A 69 -16.92 0.55 4.68
CA ARG A 69 -17.61 0.39 5.97
C ARG A 69 -19.09 0.01 5.87
N ASP A 70 -19.76 0.38 4.78
CA ASP A 70 -21.18 0.08 4.55
C ASP A 70 -21.44 -1.40 4.21
N LEU A 71 -20.37 -2.17 3.93
CA LEU A 71 -20.45 -3.59 3.63
C LEU A 71 -20.29 -4.50 4.85
N ILE A 72 -20.02 -3.94 6.04
CA ILE A 72 -19.86 -4.72 7.27
C ILE A 72 -21.08 -5.57 7.61
N PHE A 73 -22.32 -5.10 7.30
CA PHE A 73 -23.54 -5.84 7.55
C PHE A 73 -24.10 -6.56 6.30
N ARG A 74 -23.45 -6.41 5.16
CA ARG A 74 -23.95 -6.96 3.89
C ARG A 74 -23.06 -8.06 3.34
N TRP A 75 -21.82 -7.75 3.06
CA TRP A 75 -20.88 -8.66 2.42
C TRP A 75 -20.07 -9.49 3.41
N ILE A 76 -19.53 -8.85 4.42
CA ILE A 76 -18.66 -9.52 5.43
C ILE A 76 -19.36 -10.69 6.10
N PRO A 77 -20.61 -10.57 6.65
CA PRO A 77 -21.26 -11.69 7.31
C PRO A 77 -21.57 -12.85 6.36
N ARG A 78 -21.89 -12.55 5.09
CA ARG A 78 -22.13 -13.60 4.09
C ARG A 78 -20.90 -14.43 3.82
N MET A 79 -19.74 -13.78 3.66
CA MET A 79 -18.45 -14.49 3.50
C MET A 79 -18.13 -15.34 4.71
N VAL A 80 -18.35 -14.83 5.93
CA VAL A 80 -18.12 -15.58 7.17
C VAL A 80 -19.05 -16.80 7.25
N ILE A 81 -20.36 -16.63 6.94
CA ILE A 81 -21.34 -17.73 6.97
C ILE A 81 -20.95 -18.82 5.96
N PHE A 82 -20.61 -18.45 4.71
CA PHE A 82 -20.20 -19.41 3.70
C PHE A 82 -18.86 -20.08 4.05
N GLY A 83 -17.89 -19.34 4.57
CA GLY A 83 -16.63 -19.90 5.03
C GLY A 83 -16.84 -20.97 6.09
N LEU A 84 -17.56 -20.64 7.15
CA LEU A 84 -17.86 -21.57 8.23
C LEU A 84 -18.68 -22.78 7.76
N TYR A 85 -19.71 -22.55 6.92
CA TYR A 85 -20.56 -23.63 6.42
C TYR A 85 -19.83 -24.62 5.50
N LEU A 86 -18.92 -24.12 4.66
CA LEU A 86 -18.26 -24.94 3.65
C LEU A 86 -16.90 -25.52 4.09
N THR A 87 -16.25 -24.89 5.06
CA THR A 87 -14.86 -25.24 5.44
C THR A 87 -14.61 -25.33 6.94
N ASP A 88 -15.61 -25.05 7.78
CA ASP A 88 -15.47 -24.93 9.25
C ASP A 88 -14.45 -23.86 9.72
N GLU A 89 -14.04 -22.95 8.79
CA GLU A 89 -13.06 -21.90 9.09
C GLU A 89 -13.59 -20.52 8.69
N VAL A 90 -13.19 -19.47 9.43
CA VAL A 90 -13.45 -18.08 9.03
C VAL A 90 -12.62 -17.73 7.80
N PRO A 91 -13.15 -16.97 6.82
CA PRO A 91 -12.44 -16.72 5.56
C PRO A 91 -11.30 -15.70 5.67
N PHE A 92 -11.24 -14.91 6.74
CA PHE A 92 -10.19 -13.90 6.99
C PHE A 92 -10.09 -13.60 8.49
N ARG A 93 -8.90 -13.11 8.90
CA ARG A 93 -8.58 -12.85 10.31
C ARG A 93 -8.88 -11.42 10.72
N THR A 94 -8.69 -10.48 9.80
CA THR A 94 -8.86 -9.05 10.04
C THR A 94 -9.76 -8.45 8.97
N VAL A 95 -10.64 -7.53 9.38
CA VAL A 95 -11.43 -6.71 8.45
C VAL A 95 -10.98 -5.26 8.59
N TYR A 96 -10.38 -4.72 7.52
CA TYR A 96 -10.03 -3.32 7.41
C TYR A 96 -11.13 -2.55 6.68
N LEU A 97 -11.69 -1.53 7.32
CA LEU A 97 -12.79 -0.78 6.76
C LEU A 97 -12.33 0.63 6.36
N HIS A 98 -12.49 0.98 5.08
CA HIS A 98 -12.33 2.35 4.63
C HIS A 98 -13.68 3.10 4.60
N GLY A 99 -13.62 4.44 4.71
CA GLY A 99 -14.77 5.31 4.50
C GLY A 99 -15.05 5.56 3.02
N MET A 100 -16.15 6.25 2.74
CA MET A 100 -16.48 6.65 1.38
C MET A 100 -15.65 7.86 0.95
N VAL A 101 -15.29 7.90 -0.33
CA VAL A 101 -14.67 9.09 -0.92
C VAL A 101 -15.77 10.04 -1.38
N ASN A 102 -15.80 11.21 -0.77
CA ASN A 102 -16.75 12.27 -1.04
C ASN A 102 -16.11 13.36 -1.94
N ASP A 103 -16.93 14.19 -2.54
CA ASP A 103 -16.46 15.37 -3.27
C ASP A 103 -15.83 16.42 -2.33
N LYS A 104 -15.27 17.49 -2.89
CA LYS A 104 -14.62 18.58 -2.13
C LYS A 104 -15.54 19.27 -1.11
N HIS A 105 -16.84 19.08 -1.21
CA HIS A 105 -17.86 19.63 -0.31
C HIS A 105 -18.36 18.60 0.72
N GLY A 106 -17.73 17.42 0.82
CA GLY A 106 -18.14 16.34 1.72
C GLY A 106 -19.40 15.60 1.28
N LYS A 107 -19.85 15.75 0.03
CA LYS A 107 -21.04 15.07 -0.48
C LYS A 107 -20.68 13.79 -1.21
N LYS A 108 -21.48 12.73 -0.99
CA LYS A 108 -21.32 11.46 -1.70
C LYS A 108 -21.35 11.67 -3.21
N MET A 109 -20.32 11.17 -3.88
CA MET A 109 -20.25 11.20 -5.35
C MET A 109 -21.29 10.27 -5.97
N SER A 110 -22.00 10.74 -7.00
CA SER A 110 -22.89 9.91 -7.81
C SER A 110 -22.98 10.45 -9.23
N LYS A 111 -23.15 9.55 -10.21
CA LYS A 111 -23.32 9.91 -11.63
C LYS A 111 -24.52 10.85 -11.83
N SER A 112 -25.62 10.62 -11.11
CA SER A 112 -26.85 11.44 -11.19
C SER A 112 -26.66 12.88 -10.69
N LYS A 113 -25.66 13.14 -9.83
CA LYS A 113 -25.35 14.48 -9.32
C LYS A 113 -24.26 15.19 -10.11
N GLY A 114 -23.61 14.51 -11.06
CA GLY A 114 -22.54 15.08 -11.86
C GLY A 114 -21.26 15.47 -11.08
N ASN A 115 -21.13 14.99 -9.85
CA ASN A 115 -19.99 15.31 -8.96
C ASN A 115 -18.96 14.16 -8.85
N VAL A 116 -19.02 13.20 -9.76
CA VAL A 116 -18.06 12.10 -9.82
C VAL A 116 -16.77 12.60 -10.46
N VAL A 117 -15.68 12.42 -9.77
CA VAL A 117 -14.32 12.72 -10.30
C VAL A 117 -13.71 11.41 -10.78
N SER A 118 -13.28 11.37 -12.04
CA SER A 118 -12.62 10.20 -12.61
C SER A 118 -11.20 10.06 -12.03
N PRO A 119 -10.84 8.91 -11.43
CA PRO A 119 -9.47 8.65 -11.00
C PRO A 119 -8.47 8.74 -12.17
N ILE A 120 -8.88 8.34 -13.38
CA ILE A 120 -8.02 8.38 -14.59
C ILE A 120 -7.69 9.83 -14.95
N ASP A 121 -8.65 10.75 -14.88
CA ASP A 121 -8.42 12.16 -15.16
C ASP A 121 -7.49 12.79 -14.12
N LEU A 122 -7.68 12.43 -12.83
CA LEU A 122 -6.78 12.89 -11.77
C LEU A 122 -5.36 12.35 -11.92
N THR A 123 -5.20 11.09 -12.30
CA THR A 123 -3.86 10.51 -12.50
C THR A 123 -3.17 11.13 -13.71
N SER A 124 -3.88 11.43 -14.79
CA SER A 124 -3.35 12.13 -15.96
C SER A 124 -2.90 13.56 -15.64
N LYS A 125 -3.63 14.25 -14.77
CA LYS A 125 -3.35 15.64 -14.38
C LYS A 125 -2.25 15.77 -13.32
N TYR A 126 -2.22 14.87 -12.35
CA TYR A 126 -1.35 15.01 -11.18
C TYR A 126 -0.30 13.91 -11.06
N SER A 127 -0.60 12.69 -11.18
CA SER A 127 0.08 11.40 -11.21
C SER A 127 -0.67 10.36 -10.39
N ALA A 128 -0.43 9.08 -10.65
CA ALA A 128 -1.00 7.99 -9.87
C ALA A 128 -0.53 8.04 -8.40
N ASP A 129 0.76 8.30 -8.18
CA ASP A 129 1.34 8.39 -6.84
C ASP A 129 0.73 9.52 -6.00
N ALA A 130 0.53 10.70 -6.59
CA ALA A 130 -0.10 11.82 -5.89
C ALA A 130 -1.53 11.52 -5.47
N LEU A 131 -2.30 10.83 -6.31
CA LEU A 131 -3.66 10.40 -5.98
C LEU A 131 -3.65 9.32 -4.89
N ARG A 132 -2.78 8.31 -5.01
CA ARG A 132 -2.68 7.21 -4.05
C ARG A 132 -2.40 7.71 -2.63
N ILE A 133 -1.37 8.53 -2.45
CA ILE A 133 -1.02 9.06 -1.14
C ILE A 133 -2.09 10.04 -0.60
N ALA A 134 -2.77 10.81 -1.49
CA ALA A 134 -3.87 11.69 -1.10
C ALA A 134 -5.09 10.91 -0.56
N LEU A 135 -5.31 9.68 -1.04
CA LEU A 135 -6.38 8.81 -0.55
C LEU A 135 -6.07 8.17 0.80
N VAL A 136 -4.79 8.07 1.19
CA VAL A 136 -4.39 7.42 2.45
C VAL A 136 -4.19 8.43 3.57
N ILE A 137 -3.35 9.46 3.37
CA ILE A 137 -3.05 10.43 4.42
C ILE A 137 -4.30 11.23 4.80
N GLY A 138 -4.58 11.31 6.11
CA GLY A 138 -5.77 11.97 6.64
C GLY A 138 -7.06 11.17 6.48
N ASN A 139 -6.97 9.89 6.06
CA ASN A 139 -8.10 8.98 5.97
C ASN A 139 -8.08 8.00 7.15
N THR A 140 -8.71 8.35 8.24
CA THR A 140 -8.86 7.46 9.40
C THR A 140 -9.79 6.30 9.04
N PRO A 141 -9.45 5.06 9.42
CA PRO A 141 -10.30 3.89 9.17
C PRO A 141 -11.76 4.12 9.55
N GLY A 142 -12.69 3.72 8.68
CA GLY A 142 -14.14 3.86 8.88
C GLY A 142 -14.70 5.27 8.66
N ASN A 143 -13.90 6.29 8.47
CA ASN A 143 -14.36 7.66 8.24
C ASN A 143 -14.34 8.05 6.75
N ASP A 144 -15.29 8.89 6.35
CA ASP A 144 -15.36 9.38 4.98
C ASP A 144 -14.25 10.41 4.72
N LEU A 145 -13.71 10.37 3.52
CA LEU A 145 -12.67 11.29 3.04
C LEU A 145 -13.24 12.25 2.00
N SER A 146 -13.07 13.54 2.19
CA SER A 146 -13.32 14.54 1.14
C SER A 146 -12.07 14.69 0.28
N LEU A 147 -12.20 14.39 -1.03
CA LEU A 147 -11.09 14.47 -1.97
C LEU A 147 -11.11 15.82 -2.69
N ALA A 148 -10.22 16.72 -2.28
CA ALA A 148 -9.99 18.01 -2.94
C ALA A 148 -8.77 17.91 -3.88
N GLU A 149 -8.86 18.51 -5.07
CA GLU A 149 -7.75 18.54 -6.05
C GLU A 149 -6.50 19.24 -5.49
N ASP A 150 -6.65 20.26 -4.66
CA ASP A 150 -5.51 20.94 -4.04
C ASP A 150 -4.69 20.02 -3.14
N LYS A 151 -5.34 19.06 -2.46
CA LYS A 151 -4.66 18.04 -1.68
C LYS A 151 -3.80 17.15 -2.57
N ILE A 152 -4.35 16.69 -3.70
CA ILE A 152 -3.61 15.86 -4.68
C ILE A 152 -2.44 16.65 -5.28
N LYS A 153 -2.65 17.92 -5.62
CA LYS A 153 -1.60 18.81 -6.10
C LYS A 153 -0.46 18.97 -5.08
N GLY A 154 -0.80 19.10 -3.80
CA GLY A 154 0.19 19.13 -2.71
C GLY A 154 1.08 17.89 -2.70
N TYR A 155 0.49 16.71 -2.86
CA TYR A 155 1.25 15.45 -2.90
C TYR A 155 2.03 15.26 -4.21
N LYS A 156 1.59 15.83 -5.34
CA LYS A 156 2.45 15.92 -6.52
C LYS A 156 3.74 16.71 -6.25
N HIS A 157 3.64 17.81 -5.50
CA HIS A 157 4.85 18.55 -5.08
C HIS A 157 5.73 17.73 -4.13
N PHE A 158 5.13 16.91 -3.29
CA PHE A 158 5.88 15.97 -2.45
C PHE A 158 6.66 14.94 -3.28
N CYS A 159 6.03 14.29 -4.26
CA CYS A 159 6.73 13.38 -5.18
C CYS A 159 7.90 14.10 -5.91
N ASN A 160 7.69 15.33 -6.35
CA ASN A 160 8.76 16.14 -6.96
C ASN A 160 9.87 16.48 -5.95
N LYS A 161 9.54 16.73 -4.68
CA LYS A 161 10.55 16.96 -3.62
C LYS A 161 11.41 15.73 -3.40
N ILE A 162 10.81 14.53 -3.37
CA ILE A 162 11.53 13.25 -3.26
C ILE A 162 12.48 13.08 -4.45
N TRP A 163 11.97 13.29 -5.65
CA TRP A 163 12.78 13.22 -6.87
C TRP A 163 14.00 14.16 -6.84
N ASN A 164 13.80 15.42 -6.46
CA ASN A 164 14.88 16.39 -6.40
C ASN A 164 15.88 16.11 -5.28
N ALA A 165 15.42 15.66 -4.11
CA ALA A 165 16.29 15.23 -3.03
C ALA A 165 17.16 14.03 -3.45
N THR A 166 16.56 13.04 -4.14
CA THR A 166 17.30 11.90 -4.70
C THR A 166 18.38 12.36 -5.69
N ARG A 167 18.02 13.24 -6.62
CA ARG A 167 19.02 13.79 -7.57
C ARG A 167 20.18 14.48 -6.87
N PHE A 168 19.88 15.24 -5.81
CA PHE A 168 20.92 15.89 -5.01
C PHE A 168 21.84 14.87 -4.33
N VAL A 169 21.28 13.86 -3.69
CA VAL A 169 22.05 12.80 -3.02
C VAL A 169 22.92 12.07 -4.03
N LEU A 170 22.37 11.65 -5.16
CA LEU A 170 23.12 10.93 -6.20
C LEU A 170 24.24 11.76 -6.80
N ALA A 171 24.02 13.07 -7.02
CA ALA A 171 25.05 13.97 -7.55
C ALA A 171 26.23 14.17 -6.57
N ASN A 172 26.04 13.83 -5.30
CA ASN A 172 27.04 13.97 -4.24
C ASN A 172 27.48 12.64 -3.61
N ALA A 173 26.98 11.51 -4.08
CA ALA A 173 27.29 10.20 -3.50
C ALA A 173 28.74 9.73 -3.75
N GLY A 174 29.47 10.36 -4.69
CA GLY A 174 30.83 9.93 -5.04
C GLY A 174 30.86 8.45 -5.45
N ASP A 175 31.77 7.68 -4.84
CA ASP A 175 31.88 6.23 -5.05
C ASP A 175 31.08 5.42 -4.00
N THR A 176 30.27 6.09 -3.16
CA THR A 176 29.47 5.46 -2.11
C THR A 176 28.29 4.70 -2.73
N THR A 177 28.14 3.44 -2.35
CA THR A 177 27.04 2.56 -2.75
C THR A 177 26.27 2.07 -1.52
N LEU A 178 25.14 1.37 -1.75
CA LEU A 178 24.37 0.78 -0.64
C LEU A 178 25.13 -0.36 0.08
N GLU A 179 26.18 -0.90 -0.54
CA GLU A 179 27.04 -1.93 0.04
C GLU A 179 28.30 -1.35 0.70
N THR A 180 28.50 -0.03 0.61
CA THR A 180 29.63 0.63 1.27
C THR A 180 29.53 0.44 2.78
N PRO A 181 30.57 -0.07 3.46
CA PRO A 181 30.56 -0.25 4.90
C PRO A 181 30.32 1.06 5.64
N LYS A 182 29.64 0.97 6.79
CA LYS A 182 29.38 2.12 7.66
C LYS A 182 30.69 2.77 8.09
N PRO A 183 30.93 4.05 7.79
CA PRO A 183 32.14 4.76 8.17
C PRO A 183 32.12 5.16 9.65
N ALA A 184 33.23 5.74 10.13
CA ALA A 184 33.21 6.43 11.42
C ALA A 184 32.33 7.68 11.35
N PHE A 185 31.46 7.85 12.32
CA PHE A 185 30.51 8.94 12.41
C PHE A 185 30.91 9.98 13.45
N THR A 186 30.49 11.21 13.20
CA THR A 186 30.49 12.27 14.21
C THR A 186 29.35 12.04 15.22
N PRO A 187 29.42 12.65 16.41
CA PRO A 187 28.29 12.58 17.36
C PRO A 187 26.94 13.02 16.75
N ARG A 188 26.97 13.99 15.83
CA ARG A 188 25.76 14.47 15.14
C ARG A 188 25.22 13.41 14.16
N ASP A 189 26.09 12.70 13.46
CA ASP A 189 25.69 11.62 12.55
C ASP A 189 25.02 10.47 13.32
N GLU A 190 25.59 10.10 14.46
CA GLU A 190 25.02 9.07 15.34
C GLU A 190 23.63 9.50 15.90
N GLU A 191 23.47 10.79 16.25
CA GLU A 191 22.19 11.34 16.68
C GLU A 191 21.14 11.26 15.55
N ILE A 192 21.49 11.67 14.33
CA ILE A 192 20.62 11.59 13.14
C ILE A 192 20.18 10.14 12.90
N LEU A 193 21.10 9.18 12.96
CA LEU A 193 20.76 7.76 12.78
C LEU A 193 19.83 7.26 13.88
N LYS A 194 20.10 7.64 15.13
CA LYS A 194 19.25 7.27 16.26
C LYS A 194 17.82 7.81 16.08
N GLU A 195 17.68 9.08 15.71
CA GLU A 195 16.39 9.71 15.43
C GLU A 195 15.67 8.99 14.27
N PHE A 196 16.41 8.65 13.22
CA PHE A 196 15.84 7.93 12.08
C PHE A 196 15.39 6.51 12.44
N ASN A 197 16.17 5.79 13.23
CA ASN A 197 15.78 4.45 13.70
C ASN A 197 14.53 4.47 14.59
N VAL A 198 14.33 5.53 15.39
CA VAL A 198 13.08 5.76 16.11
C VAL A 198 11.92 5.96 15.14
N ALA A 199 12.11 6.77 14.08
CA ALA A 199 11.09 6.96 13.05
C ALA A 199 10.77 5.65 12.31
N ILE A 200 11.76 4.84 11.91
CA ILE A 200 11.54 3.52 11.30
C ILE A 200 10.65 2.65 12.20
N THR A 201 10.97 2.59 13.49
CA THR A 201 10.22 1.78 14.47
C THR A 201 8.77 2.26 14.61
N SER A 202 8.56 3.58 14.70
CA SER A 202 7.23 4.20 14.81
C SER A 202 6.40 3.93 13.56
N ILE A 203 6.96 4.19 12.38
CA ILE A 203 6.31 3.98 11.09
C ILE A 203 5.95 2.51 10.90
N THR A 204 6.85 1.58 11.22
CA THR A 204 6.61 0.14 11.17
C THR A 204 5.44 -0.24 12.07
N ALA A 205 5.40 0.25 13.30
CA ALA A 205 4.30 -0.01 14.22
C ALA A 205 2.96 0.54 13.70
N HIS A 206 2.98 1.65 12.96
CA HIS A 206 1.79 2.16 12.29
C HIS A 206 1.31 1.24 11.18
N TYR A 207 2.21 0.69 10.35
CA TYR A 207 1.86 -0.29 9.32
C TYR A 207 1.28 -1.58 9.93
N GLU A 208 1.94 -2.16 10.92
CA GLU A 208 1.51 -3.39 11.59
C GLU A 208 0.13 -3.26 12.26
N ASN A 209 -0.21 -2.06 12.74
CA ASN A 209 -1.51 -1.76 13.34
C ASN A 209 -2.54 -1.18 12.37
N PHE A 210 -2.32 -1.29 11.06
CA PHE A 210 -3.21 -0.76 10.01
C PHE A 210 -3.50 0.75 10.12
N ARG A 211 -2.60 1.52 10.74
CA ARG A 211 -2.69 2.98 10.85
C ARG A 211 -1.98 3.65 9.67
N PHE A 212 -2.34 3.26 8.46
CA PHE A 212 -1.66 3.71 7.22
C PHE A 212 -1.64 5.22 7.07
N HIS A 213 -2.68 5.92 7.52
CA HIS A 213 -2.73 7.38 7.49
C HIS A 213 -1.63 8.01 8.35
N LEU A 214 -1.35 7.46 9.55
CA LEU A 214 -0.28 7.94 10.43
C LEU A 214 1.10 7.58 9.88
N ALA A 215 1.27 6.37 9.34
CA ALA A 215 2.51 5.97 8.69
C ALA A 215 2.86 6.91 7.52
N GLY A 216 1.89 7.22 6.67
CA GLY A 216 2.07 8.13 5.55
C GLY A 216 2.34 9.57 5.98
N GLU A 217 1.66 10.06 7.02
CA GLU A 217 1.85 11.40 7.56
C GLU A 217 3.24 11.57 8.19
N GLU A 218 3.66 10.61 9.01
CA GLU A 218 5.00 10.61 9.62
C GLU A 218 6.11 10.55 8.57
N LEU A 219 5.97 9.68 7.55
CA LEU A 219 6.90 9.61 6.41
C LEU A 219 6.95 10.91 5.63
N TYR A 220 5.80 11.53 5.37
CA TYR A 220 5.73 12.82 4.68
C TYR A 220 6.48 13.89 5.46
N HIS A 221 6.23 14.01 6.77
CA HIS A 221 6.88 15.00 7.62
C HIS A 221 8.38 14.74 7.78
N TYR A 222 8.76 13.48 8.06
CA TYR A 222 10.16 13.12 8.17
C TYR A 222 10.93 13.43 6.88
N PHE A 223 10.42 12.97 5.73
CA PHE A 223 11.13 13.18 4.47
C PHE A 223 11.23 14.67 4.11
N TRP A 224 10.13 15.41 4.23
CA TRP A 224 10.13 16.82 3.83
C TRP A 224 10.86 17.69 4.82
N LYS A 225 10.45 17.65 6.10
CA LYS A 225 10.91 18.61 7.11
C LYS A 225 12.25 18.23 7.72
N THR A 226 12.49 16.94 7.96
CA THR A 226 13.71 16.49 8.62
C THR A 226 14.79 16.16 7.61
N PHE A 227 14.53 15.23 6.69
CA PHE A 227 15.56 14.80 5.74
C PHE A 227 15.93 15.89 4.74
N ALA A 228 14.93 16.45 4.02
CA ALA A 228 15.20 17.37 2.91
C ALA A 228 15.48 18.82 3.35
N ASP A 229 14.82 19.31 4.41
CA ASP A 229 14.96 20.70 4.85
C ASP A 229 16.06 20.89 5.93
N ILE A 230 16.44 19.81 6.66
CA ILE A 230 17.46 19.91 7.73
C ILE A 230 18.69 19.07 7.38
N ILE A 231 18.56 17.73 7.30
CA ILE A 231 19.72 16.84 7.16
C ILE A 231 20.52 17.14 5.89
N ILE A 232 19.84 17.26 4.74
CA ILE A 232 20.53 17.61 3.48
C ILE A 232 21.26 18.96 3.61
N GLU A 233 20.64 19.96 4.25
CA GLU A 233 21.25 21.28 4.40
C GLU A 233 22.47 21.23 5.34
N GLU A 234 22.41 20.48 6.46
CA GLU A 234 23.53 20.25 7.36
C GLU A 234 24.71 19.53 6.67
N MET A 235 24.43 18.66 5.68
CA MET A 235 25.49 17.90 4.98
C MET A 235 26.14 18.69 3.84
N LYS A 236 25.52 19.72 3.29
CA LYS A 236 26.07 20.50 2.16
C LYS A 236 27.48 21.02 2.39
N PRO A 237 27.86 21.61 3.52
CA PRO A 237 29.24 22.05 3.75
C PRO A 237 30.25 20.91 3.66
N ARG A 238 29.93 19.73 4.22
CA ARG A 238 30.78 18.54 4.21
C ARG A 238 30.96 17.98 2.78
N LEU A 239 29.91 18.03 1.97
CA LEU A 239 29.93 17.59 0.57
C LEU A 239 30.66 18.58 -0.34
N ALA A 240 30.70 19.88 0.00
CA ALA A 240 31.35 20.92 -0.80
C ALA A 240 32.87 20.93 -0.63
N ILE A 241 33.44 20.18 0.32
CA ILE A 241 34.88 20.11 0.55
C ILE A 241 35.52 19.38 -0.63
N ASN A 242 35.99 20.16 -1.59
CA ASN A 242 36.70 19.64 -2.76
C ASN A 242 38.11 19.18 -2.35
N ALA A 243 38.68 18.22 -3.10
CA ALA A 243 40.02 17.64 -2.99
C ALA A 243 41.22 18.63 -3.10
N LYS A 244 41.01 19.92 -2.81
CA LYS A 244 42.09 20.96 -2.78
C LYS A 244 42.95 20.93 -1.55
N HIS A 245 42.56 20.24 -0.51
CA HIS A 245 43.34 20.04 0.71
C HIS A 245 44.27 18.85 0.50
N ARG A 246 45.59 19.08 0.52
CA ARG A 246 46.64 18.05 0.45
C ARG A 246 47.27 17.90 1.84
N GLY A 247 47.52 16.67 2.29
CA GLY A 247 48.16 16.35 3.58
C GLY A 247 47.18 15.68 4.58
N ALA A 248 47.57 15.68 5.88
CA ALA A 248 46.77 15.05 6.95
C ALA A 248 45.35 15.59 7.07
N ASP A 249 45.14 16.87 6.71
CA ASP A 249 43.81 17.47 6.66
C ASP A 249 42.91 16.86 5.55
N ALA A 250 43.50 16.32 4.49
CA ALA A 250 42.76 15.69 3.40
C ALA A 250 42.14 14.35 3.81
N GLU A 251 42.78 13.57 4.70
CA GLU A 251 42.25 12.31 5.21
C GLU A 251 41.07 12.54 6.15
N VAL A 252 41.19 13.51 7.06
CA VAL A 252 40.09 13.88 7.99
C VAL A 252 38.88 14.42 7.21
N HIS A 253 39.11 15.30 6.26
CA HIS A 253 38.02 15.85 5.41
C HIS A 253 37.43 14.78 4.48
N GLY A 254 38.23 13.83 4.00
CA GLY A 254 37.77 12.70 3.19
C GLY A 254 36.84 11.77 3.96
N SER A 255 37.18 11.44 5.21
CA SER A 255 36.35 10.59 6.07
C SER A 255 35.03 11.26 6.48
N ASP A 256 35.06 12.57 6.75
CA ASP A 256 33.88 13.34 7.12
C ASP A 256 32.89 13.46 5.92
N ARG A 257 33.40 13.68 4.71
CA ARG A 257 32.63 13.67 3.49
C ARG A 257 32.02 12.29 3.23
N GLN A 258 32.80 11.22 3.34
CA GLN A 258 32.31 9.85 3.15
C GLN A 258 31.19 9.49 4.13
N ALA A 259 31.28 9.96 5.38
CA ALA A 259 30.22 9.79 6.37
C ALA A 259 28.93 10.51 5.95
N ALA A 260 29.03 11.73 5.44
CA ALA A 260 27.88 12.47 4.92
C ALA A 260 27.25 11.80 3.69
N GLU A 261 28.05 11.32 2.75
CA GLU A 261 27.59 10.58 1.57
C GLU A 261 26.85 9.31 1.96
N TRP A 262 27.43 8.51 2.86
CA TRP A 262 26.84 7.29 3.36
C TRP A 262 25.50 7.55 4.06
N LEU A 263 25.48 8.52 4.97
CA LEU A 263 24.31 8.87 5.75
C LEU A 263 23.13 9.27 4.84
N LEU A 264 23.38 10.19 3.90
CA LEU A 264 22.35 10.65 2.97
C LEU A 264 21.83 9.53 2.08
N LEU A 265 22.70 8.69 1.53
CA LEU A 265 22.34 7.61 0.64
C LEU A 265 21.50 6.54 1.36
N HIS A 266 21.89 6.14 2.57
CA HIS A 266 21.22 5.07 3.29
C HIS A 266 19.89 5.52 3.91
N ILE A 267 19.82 6.75 4.43
CA ILE A 267 18.52 7.32 4.87
C ILE A 267 17.57 7.45 3.69
N LEU A 268 18.03 7.95 2.53
CA LEU A 268 17.23 8.06 1.33
C LEU A 268 16.69 6.70 0.88
N ALA A 269 17.57 5.71 0.75
CA ALA A 269 17.20 4.36 0.31
C ALA A 269 16.15 3.73 1.24
N THR A 270 16.33 3.88 2.54
CA THR A 270 15.41 3.37 3.56
C THR A 270 14.07 4.10 3.52
N ALA A 271 14.08 5.44 3.38
CA ALA A 271 12.86 6.22 3.23
C ALA A 271 12.09 5.86 1.95
N ILE A 272 12.79 5.62 0.83
CA ILE A 272 12.20 5.14 -0.43
C ILE A 272 11.50 3.79 -0.23
N LYS A 273 12.13 2.83 0.48
CA LYS A 273 11.51 1.54 0.82
C LYS A 273 10.21 1.74 1.61
N MET A 274 10.22 2.58 2.65
CA MET A 274 9.03 2.82 3.47
C MET A 274 7.92 3.59 2.74
N LEU A 275 8.26 4.44 1.79
CA LEU A 275 7.31 5.19 0.96
C LEU A 275 6.68 4.35 -0.15
N HIS A 276 7.33 3.25 -0.55
CA HIS A 276 6.93 2.45 -1.71
C HIS A 276 5.47 1.96 -1.67
N PRO A 277 4.91 1.50 -0.55
CA PRO A 277 3.49 1.10 -0.50
C PRO A 277 2.51 2.23 -0.87
N PHE A 278 2.88 3.48 -0.63
CA PHE A 278 2.03 4.64 -0.93
C PHE A 278 2.22 5.18 -2.35
N ILE A 279 3.48 5.32 -2.78
CA ILE A 279 3.89 5.97 -4.02
C ILE A 279 4.83 5.08 -4.85
N PRO A 280 4.33 3.91 -5.31
CA PRO A 280 5.18 2.87 -5.90
C PRO A 280 5.89 3.28 -7.19
N PHE A 281 5.28 4.11 -8.03
CA PHE A 281 5.86 4.40 -9.34
C PHE A 281 7.13 5.26 -9.23
N VAL A 282 7.06 6.37 -8.49
CA VAL A 282 8.23 7.24 -8.33
C VAL A 282 9.32 6.57 -7.50
N THR A 283 8.96 5.79 -6.48
CA THR A 283 9.95 5.11 -5.64
C THR A 283 10.64 3.97 -6.35
N GLU A 284 9.96 3.21 -7.20
CA GLU A 284 10.59 2.18 -8.03
C GLU A 284 11.61 2.78 -8.99
N GLU A 285 11.24 3.87 -9.70
CA GLU A 285 12.15 4.58 -10.59
C GLU A 285 13.38 5.11 -9.86
N LEU A 286 13.17 5.74 -8.70
CA LEU A 286 14.27 6.26 -7.88
C LEU A 286 15.15 5.13 -7.32
N TRP A 287 14.56 4.00 -6.96
CA TRP A 287 15.29 2.83 -6.50
C TRP A 287 16.22 2.29 -7.57
N ASP A 288 15.79 2.25 -8.82
CA ASP A 288 16.66 1.81 -9.92
C ASP A 288 17.86 2.74 -10.15
N MET A 289 17.74 4.02 -9.84
CA MET A 289 18.81 5.00 -9.95
C MET A 289 19.87 4.88 -8.83
N LEU A 290 19.55 4.27 -7.68
CA LEU A 290 20.48 4.19 -6.55
C LEU A 290 21.73 3.35 -6.89
N PRO A 291 22.93 3.77 -6.45
CA PRO A 291 24.16 3.03 -6.66
C PRO A 291 24.18 1.77 -5.77
N ARG A 292 24.11 0.60 -6.41
CA ARG A 292 24.10 -0.71 -5.76
C ARG A 292 24.65 -1.79 -6.71
N ASN A 293 25.24 -2.83 -6.13
CA ASN A 293 25.88 -3.90 -6.90
C ASN A 293 24.86 -4.76 -7.65
N LYS A 294 23.72 -5.06 -7.02
CA LYS A 294 22.67 -5.90 -7.62
C LYS A 294 21.41 -5.08 -7.85
N LYS A 295 20.98 -4.99 -9.09
CA LYS A 295 19.69 -4.38 -9.46
C LYS A 295 18.55 -5.35 -9.15
N THR A 296 17.65 -4.93 -8.29
CA THR A 296 16.43 -5.64 -7.89
C THR A 296 15.26 -4.69 -7.96
N LEU A 297 14.05 -5.21 -8.13
CA LEU A 297 12.84 -4.42 -8.00
C LEU A 297 12.61 -4.06 -6.54
N LEU A 298 12.22 -2.82 -6.28
CA LEU A 298 11.93 -2.36 -4.93
C LEU A 298 10.78 -3.14 -4.27
N ILE A 299 9.78 -3.51 -5.06
CA ILE A 299 8.60 -4.25 -4.58
C ILE A 299 8.92 -5.60 -3.94
N ILE A 300 10.09 -6.20 -4.23
CA ILE A 300 10.52 -7.47 -3.63
C ILE A 300 11.58 -7.29 -2.53
N GLU A 301 11.97 -6.06 -2.23
CA GLU A 301 12.93 -5.78 -1.17
C GLU A 301 12.33 -5.96 0.22
N SER A 302 13.16 -6.37 1.16
CA SER A 302 12.75 -6.49 2.54
C SER A 302 12.42 -5.13 3.17
N TRP A 303 11.41 -5.13 4.04
CA TRP A 303 11.09 -3.96 4.86
C TRP A 303 12.26 -3.61 5.78
N PRO A 304 12.63 -2.33 5.91
CA PRO A 304 13.76 -1.92 6.74
C PRO A 304 13.44 -2.05 8.23
N THR A 305 14.45 -2.53 8.98
CA THR A 305 14.33 -2.68 10.45
C THR A 305 15.13 -1.62 11.22
N SER A 306 16.32 -1.25 10.72
CA SER A 306 17.21 -0.21 11.27
C SER A 306 18.34 0.08 10.28
N LEU A 307 19.07 1.16 10.50
CA LEU A 307 20.37 1.49 9.86
C LEU A 307 21.54 1.41 10.82
#